data_7654d237ecf89c34569728b28305ec44
#
_entry.id   7654d237ecf89c34569728b28305ec44
#
_cell.length_a   1.000
_cell.length_b   1.000
_cell.length_c   1.000
_cell.angle_alpha   90.00
_cell.angle_beta   90.00
_cell.angle_gamma   90.00
#
_symmetry.space_group_name_H-M   'P 1'
#
loop_
_entity.id
_entity.type
_entity.pdbx_description
1 polymer ?
#
loop_
_entity_poly.entity_id
_entity_poly.type
_entity_poly.pdbx_seq_one_letter_code
_entity_poly.pdbx_strand_id
1 'polypeptide(L)'
;MKKWTKISTVLSGLILTLSFNLSAADKATQYEQVKTKLQAGLGMQISSIGDAPVTGLLQVMTEKGLFYTSQDGKYLLQARIYDIEEGMRNVTEDTLGSLRLGGLVEFKDAVIEYKADKEKYVVNIFTDITCGYCRKLHNEMAEYNDLGITVRYLAFPRGGLNSSSYSDMVSVWCADNKQEAMDNAKAGGTVASKNCETKVAEQYAFGQKIGVNGTPNIIMPDGSVIPGYQPPKQLEEALKAIL
;
A
#
# COMPACT_ATOMS: atom_id res chain seq x y z
N MET A 1 9.76 83.57 -31.94
CA MET A 1 10.35 82.26 -32.01
C MET A 1 9.70 81.43 -30.89
N LYS A 2 8.70 80.58 -31.19
CA LYS A 2 7.98 79.75 -30.22
C LYS A 2 8.59 78.35 -30.23
N LYS A 3 9.17 77.93 -29.08
CA LYS A 3 9.65 76.57 -28.85
C LYS A 3 8.45 75.68 -28.46
N TRP A 4 8.20 74.65 -29.26
CA TRP A 4 7.27 73.57 -28.96
C TRP A 4 7.98 72.44 -28.21
N THR A 5 7.57 72.21 -26.98
CA THR A 5 8.01 71.09 -26.16
C THR A 5 7.10 69.90 -26.47
N LYS A 6 7.66 68.79 -26.96
CA LYS A 6 6.94 67.53 -27.14
C LYS A 6 6.90 66.80 -25.80
N ILE A 7 5.71 66.58 -25.26
CA ILE A 7 5.47 65.71 -24.12
C ILE A 7 5.26 64.30 -24.67
N SER A 8 6.23 63.41 -24.39
CA SER A 8 6.12 61.97 -24.69
C SER A 8 5.48 61.28 -23.50
N THR A 9 4.22 60.87 -23.66
CA THR A 9 3.50 60.09 -22.65
C THR A 9 3.90 58.60 -22.81
N VAL A 10 4.71 58.10 -21.89
CA VAL A 10 5.04 56.67 -21.78
C VAL A 10 3.89 55.99 -21.05
N LEU A 11 3.10 55.20 -21.79
CA LEU A 11 2.03 54.37 -21.25
C LEU A 11 2.67 53.09 -20.76
N SER A 12 3.03 53.04 -19.49
CA SER A 12 3.46 51.81 -18.84
C SER A 12 2.28 50.87 -18.63
N GLY A 13 2.13 49.91 -19.52
CA GLY A 13 1.17 48.82 -19.36
C GLY A 13 1.56 47.89 -18.23
N LEU A 14 0.86 48.01 -17.11
CA LEU A 14 0.97 47.10 -15.98
C LEU A 14 0.26 45.78 -16.36
N ILE A 15 1.04 44.78 -16.82
CA ILE A 15 0.51 43.42 -17.02
C ILE A 15 0.35 42.81 -15.62
N LEU A 16 -0.88 42.85 -15.12
CA LEU A 16 -1.27 42.08 -13.92
C LEU A 16 -1.35 40.59 -14.31
N THR A 17 -0.31 39.85 -14.02
CA THR A 17 -0.37 38.38 -14.05
C THR A 17 -1.25 37.93 -12.88
N LEU A 18 -2.53 37.66 -13.12
CA LEU A 18 -3.40 36.99 -12.17
C LEU A 18 -2.88 35.53 -12.01
N SER A 19 -2.09 35.29 -11.00
CA SER A 19 -1.81 33.94 -10.52
C SER A 19 -3.09 33.43 -9.88
N PHE A 20 -3.84 32.58 -10.56
CA PHE A 20 -4.96 31.85 -9.98
C PHE A 20 -4.42 30.86 -8.91
N ASN A 21 -4.31 31.31 -7.69
CA ASN A 21 -4.22 30.39 -6.55
C ASN A 21 -5.62 29.80 -6.33
N LEU A 22 -5.83 28.56 -6.77
CA LEU A 22 -7.05 27.82 -6.46
C LEU A 22 -7.17 27.72 -4.94
N SER A 23 -8.30 28.15 -4.37
CA SER A 23 -8.51 28.07 -2.93
C SER A 23 -8.63 26.60 -2.50
N ALA A 24 -8.39 26.27 -1.24
CA ALA A 24 -8.54 24.91 -0.72
C ALA A 24 -9.97 24.37 -0.93
N ALA A 25 -10.98 25.27 -0.87
CA ALA A 25 -12.38 24.92 -1.14
C ALA A 25 -12.63 24.56 -2.62
N ASP A 26 -11.99 25.25 -3.56
CA ASP A 26 -12.11 24.97 -5.00
C ASP A 26 -11.46 23.60 -5.32
N LYS A 27 -10.31 23.30 -4.72
CA LYS A 27 -9.66 21.99 -4.87
C LYS A 27 -10.51 20.85 -4.31
N ALA A 28 -11.09 21.01 -3.13
CA ALA A 28 -11.98 20.02 -2.54
C ALA A 28 -13.19 19.71 -3.45
N THR A 29 -13.78 20.75 -4.01
CA THR A 29 -14.90 20.63 -4.98
C THR A 29 -14.45 19.89 -6.25
N GLN A 30 -13.29 20.22 -6.79
CA GLN A 30 -12.71 19.54 -7.94
C GLN A 30 -12.50 18.05 -7.67
N TYR A 31 -11.91 17.69 -6.51
CA TYR A 31 -11.67 16.30 -6.14
C TYR A 31 -12.96 15.50 -6.05
N GLU A 32 -14.02 16.04 -5.46
CA GLU A 32 -15.31 15.36 -5.38
C GLU A 32 -15.98 15.18 -6.76
N GLN A 33 -15.86 16.16 -7.66
CA GLN A 33 -16.33 16.01 -9.04
C GLN A 33 -15.60 14.91 -9.80
N VAL A 34 -14.25 14.89 -9.70
CA VAL A 34 -13.43 13.86 -10.34
C VAL A 34 -13.71 12.50 -9.73
N LYS A 35 -13.83 12.40 -8.41
CA LYS A 35 -14.19 11.17 -7.70
C LYS A 35 -15.52 10.60 -8.19
N THR A 36 -16.57 11.44 -8.23
CA THR A 36 -17.90 11.04 -8.71
C THR A 36 -17.84 10.53 -10.15
N LYS A 37 -17.11 11.23 -11.03
CA LYS A 37 -16.94 10.85 -12.44
C LYS A 37 -16.24 9.51 -12.61
N LEU A 38 -15.15 9.28 -11.86
CA LEU A 38 -14.40 8.04 -11.92
C LEU A 38 -15.20 6.88 -11.34
N GLN A 39 -15.89 7.06 -10.22
CA GLN A 39 -16.75 6.03 -9.63
C GLN A 39 -17.86 5.62 -10.60
N ALA A 40 -18.53 6.58 -11.24
CA ALA A 40 -19.58 6.31 -12.21
C ALA A 40 -19.05 5.61 -13.48
N GLY A 41 -17.87 6.00 -13.96
CA GLY A 41 -17.29 5.46 -15.20
C GLY A 41 -16.59 4.10 -15.03
N LEU A 42 -16.03 3.82 -13.86
CA LEU A 42 -15.18 2.66 -13.64
C LEU A 42 -15.80 1.61 -12.70
N GLY A 43 -16.85 1.99 -11.96
CA GLY A 43 -17.46 1.12 -10.93
C GLY A 43 -16.53 0.78 -9.77
N MET A 44 -15.46 1.56 -9.57
CA MET A 44 -14.47 1.37 -8.50
C MET A 44 -14.79 2.23 -7.28
N GLN A 45 -14.54 1.69 -6.09
CA GLN A 45 -14.61 2.48 -4.87
C GLN A 45 -13.35 3.32 -4.71
N ILE A 46 -13.52 4.64 -4.56
CA ILE A 46 -12.41 5.58 -4.36
C ILE A 46 -12.37 5.99 -2.90
N SER A 47 -11.27 5.65 -2.22
CA SER A 47 -11.07 5.96 -0.80
C SER A 47 -10.46 7.34 -0.58
N SER A 48 -9.57 7.81 -1.49
CA SER A 48 -9.01 9.16 -1.44
C SER A 48 -8.59 9.65 -2.82
N ILE A 49 -8.55 10.97 -2.97
CA ILE A 49 -8.04 11.68 -4.14
C ILE A 49 -7.25 12.90 -3.66
N GLY A 50 -6.17 13.23 -4.35
CA GLY A 50 -5.31 14.37 -4.02
C GLY A 50 -4.36 14.71 -5.15
N ASP A 51 -3.53 15.75 -4.96
CA ASP A 51 -2.51 16.11 -5.93
C ASP A 51 -1.47 14.99 -6.07
N ALA A 52 -1.08 14.67 -7.30
CA ALA A 52 0.04 13.79 -7.58
C ALA A 52 1.38 14.57 -7.53
N PRO A 53 2.52 13.89 -7.35
CA PRO A 53 3.85 14.53 -7.45
C PRO A 53 4.10 15.20 -8.80
N VAL A 54 3.45 14.73 -9.85
CA VAL A 54 3.53 15.32 -11.20
C VAL A 54 2.43 16.35 -11.36
N THR A 55 2.83 17.61 -11.64
CA THR A 55 1.88 18.70 -11.90
C THR A 55 0.92 18.34 -13.03
N GLY A 56 -0.36 18.60 -12.85
CA GLY A 56 -1.40 18.29 -13.83
C GLY A 56 -2.02 16.90 -13.67
N LEU A 57 -1.53 16.10 -12.73
CA LEU A 57 -2.14 14.84 -12.35
C LEU A 57 -2.71 14.87 -10.94
N LEU A 58 -3.71 14.04 -10.71
CA LEU A 58 -4.22 13.68 -9.39
C LEU A 58 -3.87 12.23 -9.10
N GLN A 59 -3.58 11.90 -7.85
CA GLN A 59 -3.49 10.53 -7.37
C GLN A 59 -4.82 10.07 -6.81
N VAL A 60 -5.20 8.83 -7.11
CA VAL A 60 -6.49 8.24 -6.75
C VAL A 60 -6.26 6.89 -6.11
N MET A 61 -6.62 6.76 -4.84
CA MET A 61 -6.57 5.49 -4.12
C MET A 61 -7.92 4.78 -4.26
N THR A 62 -7.87 3.55 -4.72
CA THR A 62 -9.05 2.69 -4.91
C THR A 62 -8.90 1.38 -4.12
N GLU A 63 -9.95 0.55 -4.11
CA GLU A 63 -9.85 -0.83 -3.60
C GLU A 63 -8.91 -1.71 -4.43
N LYS A 64 -8.55 -1.29 -5.65
CA LYS A 64 -7.63 -2.00 -6.56
C LYS A 64 -6.21 -1.41 -6.58
N GLY A 65 -5.92 -0.44 -5.70
CA GLY A 65 -4.63 0.20 -5.59
C GLY A 65 -4.59 1.67 -5.99
N LEU A 66 -3.37 2.18 -6.16
CA LEU A 66 -3.09 3.56 -6.53
C LEU A 66 -3.10 3.73 -8.04
N PHE A 67 -3.86 4.70 -8.50
CA PHE A 67 -3.92 5.17 -9.88
C PHE A 67 -3.65 6.67 -9.94
N TYR A 68 -3.43 7.17 -11.15
CA TYR A 68 -3.34 8.60 -11.44
C TYR A 68 -4.42 8.98 -12.45
N THR A 69 -4.83 10.25 -12.45
CA THR A 69 -5.80 10.77 -13.40
C THR A 69 -5.46 12.21 -13.79
N SER A 70 -5.91 12.65 -14.96
CA SER A 70 -5.86 14.07 -15.31
C SER A 70 -6.74 14.90 -14.37
N GLN A 71 -6.46 16.20 -14.25
CA GLN A 71 -7.16 17.14 -13.38
C GLN A 71 -8.69 17.18 -13.61
N ASP A 72 -9.12 16.82 -14.80
CA ASP A 72 -10.54 16.75 -15.20
C ASP A 72 -11.16 15.34 -15.08
N GLY A 73 -10.38 14.35 -14.64
CA GLY A 73 -10.80 12.96 -14.53
C GLY A 73 -11.12 12.29 -15.87
N LYS A 74 -10.55 12.77 -16.99
CA LYS A 74 -10.80 12.22 -18.32
C LYS A 74 -9.94 10.99 -18.61
N TYR A 75 -8.69 10.99 -18.15
CA TYR A 75 -7.72 9.94 -18.39
C TYR A 75 -7.36 9.25 -17.08
N LEU A 76 -7.36 7.92 -17.05
CA LEU A 76 -6.88 7.11 -15.95
C LEU A 76 -5.55 6.48 -16.35
N LEU A 77 -4.56 6.56 -15.45
CA LEU A 77 -3.23 6.00 -15.65
C LEU A 77 -2.93 5.01 -14.53
N GLN A 78 -2.41 3.85 -14.89
CA GLN A 78 -1.76 2.92 -13.98
C GLN A 78 -0.26 2.99 -14.25
N ALA A 79 0.49 3.68 -13.39
CA ALA A 79 1.89 4.01 -13.63
C ALA A 79 2.70 4.01 -12.34
N ARG A 80 4.04 4.01 -12.49
CA ARG A 80 4.98 4.33 -11.42
C ARG A 80 5.68 5.64 -11.80
N ILE A 81 5.79 6.54 -10.83
CA ILE A 81 6.46 7.83 -10.98
C ILE A 81 7.83 7.70 -10.33
N TYR A 82 8.87 8.06 -11.08
CA TYR A 82 10.24 8.09 -10.61
C TYR A 82 10.77 9.52 -10.65
N ASP A 83 11.38 9.95 -9.56
CA ASP A 83 12.10 11.20 -9.49
C ASP A 83 13.54 10.94 -9.99
N ILE A 84 13.84 11.45 -11.18
CA ILE A 84 15.15 11.25 -11.84
C ILE A 84 16.25 12.13 -11.24
N GLU A 85 15.88 13.25 -10.61
CA GLU A 85 16.82 14.18 -9.97
C GLU A 85 17.26 13.64 -8.60
N GLU A 86 16.41 12.84 -7.95
CA GLU A 86 16.71 12.15 -6.68
C GLU A 86 17.10 10.68 -6.88
N GLY A 87 17.91 10.40 -7.90
CA GLY A 87 18.51 9.07 -8.12
C GLY A 87 17.51 7.98 -8.49
N MET A 88 16.47 8.30 -9.27
CA MET A 88 15.41 7.37 -9.67
C MET A 88 14.53 6.90 -8.49
N ARG A 89 14.34 7.76 -7.49
CA ARG A 89 13.44 7.47 -6.35
C ARG A 89 12.02 7.19 -6.84
N ASN A 90 11.46 6.06 -6.42
CA ASN A 90 10.10 5.67 -6.78
C ASN A 90 9.07 6.34 -5.87
N VAL A 91 8.57 7.51 -6.28
CA VAL A 91 7.62 8.32 -5.51
C VAL A 91 6.27 7.63 -5.31
N THR A 92 5.87 6.79 -6.27
CA THR A 92 4.67 5.94 -6.13
C THR A 92 4.85 4.94 -4.99
N GLU A 93 6.03 4.35 -4.88
CA GLU A 93 6.32 3.37 -3.82
C GLU A 93 6.39 4.02 -2.44
N ASP A 94 6.93 5.24 -2.33
CA ASP A 94 6.93 6.02 -1.08
C ASP A 94 5.49 6.28 -0.57
N THR A 95 4.60 6.65 -1.50
CA THR A 95 3.18 6.83 -1.17
C THR A 95 2.54 5.53 -0.69
N LEU A 96 2.80 4.42 -1.39
CA LEU A 96 2.29 3.11 -1.01
C LEU A 96 2.90 2.62 0.31
N GLY A 97 4.18 2.87 0.57
CA GLY A 97 4.87 2.56 1.82
C GLY A 97 4.19 3.22 3.02
N SER A 98 3.92 4.51 2.93
CA SER A 98 3.19 5.26 3.95
C SER A 98 1.78 4.70 4.21
N LEU A 99 1.07 4.33 3.16
CA LEU A 99 -0.27 3.71 3.26
C LEU A 99 -0.22 2.32 3.89
N ARG A 100 0.82 1.53 3.59
CA ARG A 100 1.03 0.21 4.20
C ARG A 100 1.22 0.34 5.70
N LEU A 101 2.13 1.20 6.13
CA LEU A 101 2.41 1.40 7.55
C LEU A 101 1.18 1.91 8.30
N GLY A 102 0.48 2.92 7.75
CA GLY A 102 -0.74 3.43 8.35
C GLY A 102 -1.85 2.38 8.48
N GLY A 103 -2.05 1.56 7.43
CA GLY A 103 -3.08 0.53 7.43
C GLY A 103 -2.76 -0.69 8.31
N LEU A 104 -1.48 -1.04 8.48
CA LEU A 104 -1.07 -2.14 9.36
C LEU A 104 -1.46 -1.92 10.83
N VAL A 105 -1.59 -0.66 11.28
CA VAL A 105 -2.01 -0.33 12.64
C VAL A 105 -3.39 -0.90 12.97
N GLU A 106 -4.30 -0.97 11.99
CA GLU A 106 -5.65 -1.51 12.15
C GLU A 106 -5.69 -3.02 12.42
N PHE A 107 -4.59 -3.72 12.08
CA PHE A 107 -4.48 -5.17 12.19
C PHE A 107 -3.56 -5.65 13.30
N LYS A 108 -2.99 -4.75 14.13
CA LYS A 108 -2.00 -5.10 15.16
C LYS A 108 -2.42 -6.24 16.09
N ASP A 109 -3.72 -6.34 16.41
CA ASP A 109 -4.29 -7.34 17.31
C ASP A 109 -4.93 -8.53 16.54
N ALA A 110 -4.85 -8.50 15.20
CA ALA A 110 -5.47 -9.49 14.31
C ALA A 110 -4.45 -10.31 13.48
N VAL A 111 -3.18 -10.14 13.76
CA VAL A 111 -2.08 -10.91 13.15
C VAL A 111 -1.84 -12.22 13.89
N ILE A 112 -1.17 -13.17 13.22
CA ILE A 112 -0.55 -14.32 13.90
C ILE A 112 0.95 -14.02 13.97
N GLU A 113 1.44 -13.80 15.18
CA GLU A 113 2.82 -13.37 15.43
C GLU A 113 3.72 -14.53 15.80
N TYR A 114 4.89 -14.59 15.17
CA TYR A 114 6.02 -15.45 15.54
C TYR A 114 7.15 -14.54 16.02
N LYS A 115 7.17 -14.33 17.34
CA LYS A 115 8.06 -13.36 17.98
C LYS A 115 9.44 -13.92 18.18
N ALA A 116 10.48 -13.15 17.81
CA ALA A 116 11.86 -13.47 18.12
C ALA A 116 12.18 -13.15 19.60
N ASP A 117 12.93 -14.02 20.28
CA ASP A 117 13.34 -13.81 21.69
C ASP A 117 14.19 -12.53 21.85
N LYS A 118 15.03 -12.24 20.86
CA LYS A 118 15.85 -11.02 20.79
C LYS A 118 15.42 -10.19 19.59
N GLU A 119 14.20 -9.65 19.66
CA GLU A 119 13.61 -8.87 18.59
C GLU A 119 14.50 -7.67 18.21
N LYS A 120 14.89 -7.61 16.95
CA LYS A 120 15.57 -6.48 16.31
C LYS A 120 14.70 -5.85 15.22
N TYR A 121 13.94 -6.68 14.51
CA TYR A 121 13.15 -6.30 13.35
C TYR A 121 11.78 -6.93 13.44
N VAL A 122 10.78 -6.22 12.93
CA VAL A 122 9.41 -6.74 12.75
C VAL A 122 9.04 -6.63 11.28
N VAL A 123 8.64 -7.74 10.67
CA VAL A 123 8.11 -7.76 9.30
C VAL A 123 6.67 -8.24 9.30
N ASN A 124 5.86 -7.67 8.42
CA ASN A 124 4.49 -8.10 8.22
C ASN A 124 4.40 -8.86 6.90
N ILE A 125 3.87 -10.08 6.93
CA ILE A 125 3.88 -10.97 5.76
C ILE A 125 2.46 -11.38 5.40
N PHE A 126 2.01 -10.96 4.21
CA PHE A 126 0.80 -11.52 3.64
C PHE A 126 1.05 -12.96 3.21
N THR A 127 0.26 -13.86 3.74
CA THR A 127 0.46 -15.31 3.58
C THR A 127 -0.80 -16.04 3.17
N ASP A 128 -0.61 -17.20 2.53
CA ASP A 128 -1.66 -18.17 2.20
C ASP A 128 -1.19 -19.56 2.63
N ILE A 129 -2.03 -20.32 3.33
CA ILE A 129 -1.69 -21.66 3.83
C ILE A 129 -1.48 -22.69 2.72
N THR A 130 -2.02 -22.45 1.52
CA THR A 130 -1.87 -23.32 0.35
C THR A 130 -0.65 -22.98 -0.52
N CYS A 131 0.02 -21.85 -0.24
CA CYS A 131 1.15 -21.37 -1.02
C CYS A 131 2.45 -22.11 -0.66
N GLY A 132 3.10 -22.76 -1.64
CA GLY A 132 4.34 -23.50 -1.45
C GLY A 132 5.49 -22.65 -0.88
N TYR A 133 5.70 -21.44 -1.39
CA TYR A 133 6.72 -20.52 -0.88
C TYR A 133 6.39 -19.95 0.50
N CYS A 134 5.10 -19.80 0.85
CA CYS A 134 4.70 -19.45 2.20
C CYS A 134 4.97 -20.58 3.20
N ARG A 135 4.78 -21.84 2.78
CA ARG A 135 5.16 -23.02 3.58
C ARG A 135 6.66 -23.10 3.75
N LYS A 136 7.45 -22.84 2.68
CA LYS A 136 8.91 -22.79 2.76
C LYS A 136 9.38 -21.74 3.76
N LEU A 137 8.88 -20.51 3.69
CA LEU A 137 9.19 -19.44 4.63
C LEU A 137 8.85 -19.86 6.06
N HIS A 138 7.69 -20.48 6.25
CA HIS A 138 7.22 -20.91 7.55
C HIS A 138 8.09 -22.03 8.17
N ASN A 139 8.57 -22.95 7.37
CA ASN A 139 9.48 -24.03 7.82
C ASN A 139 10.83 -23.48 8.31
N GLU A 140 11.20 -22.29 7.92
CA GLU A 140 12.44 -21.60 8.33
C GLU A 140 12.19 -20.57 9.46
N MET A 141 11.02 -20.60 10.12
CA MET A 141 10.62 -19.60 11.11
C MET A 141 11.63 -19.46 12.26
N ALA A 142 12.18 -20.57 12.75
CA ALA A 142 13.20 -20.54 13.79
C ALA A 142 14.45 -19.76 13.34
N GLU A 143 14.87 -19.91 12.08
CA GLU A 143 16.04 -19.19 11.54
C GLU A 143 15.79 -17.67 11.44
N TYR A 144 14.58 -17.24 11.08
CA TYR A 144 14.20 -15.81 11.12
C TYR A 144 14.24 -15.29 12.55
N ASN A 145 13.64 -16.02 13.50
CA ASN A 145 13.62 -15.61 14.90
C ASN A 145 15.02 -15.58 15.53
N ASP A 146 15.93 -16.52 15.21
CA ASP A 146 17.32 -16.54 15.67
C ASP A 146 18.10 -15.30 15.20
N LEU A 147 17.77 -14.75 14.02
CA LEU A 147 18.33 -13.50 13.51
C LEU A 147 17.69 -12.24 14.14
N GLY A 148 16.70 -12.42 15.01
CA GLY A 148 15.96 -11.34 15.66
C GLY A 148 14.82 -10.77 14.82
N ILE A 149 14.34 -11.50 13.83
CA ILE A 149 13.23 -11.09 12.96
C ILE A 149 11.93 -11.68 13.51
N THR A 150 11.06 -10.83 14.03
CA THR A 150 9.67 -11.17 14.36
C THR A 150 8.82 -11.14 13.10
N VAL A 151 8.05 -12.20 12.87
CA VAL A 151 7.15 -12.32 11.72
C VAL A 151 5.71 -12.18 12.17
N ARG A 152 4.96 -11.27 11.53
CA ARG A 152 3.52 -11.07 11.72
C ARG A 152 2.78 -11.46 10.45
N TYR A 153 2.00 -12.53 10.49
CA TYR A 153 1.20 -12.97 9.37
C TYR A 153 -0.12 -12.21 9.26
N LEU A 154 -0.39 -11.73 8.03
CA LEU A 154 -1.71 -11.27 7.59
C LEU A 154 -2.26 -12.27 6.55
N ALA A 155 -3.56 -12.48 6.58
CA ALA A 155 -4.22 -13.41 5.67
C ALA A 155 -4.34 -12.82 4.26
N PHE A 156 -3.95 -13.62 3.27
CA PHE A 156 -4.16 -13.30 1.86
C PHE A 156 -4.49 -14.56 1.06
N PRO A 157 -5.75 -15.07 1.15
CA PRO A 157 -6.18 -16.24 0.38
C PRO A 157 -6.15 -15.92 -1.11
N ARG A 158 -5.20 -16.45 -1.86
CA ARG A 158 -4.97 -16.15 -3.30
C ARG A 158 -6.15 -16.52 -4.19
N GLY A 159 -6.96 -17.47 -3.76
CA GLY A 159 -8.21 -17.86 -4.45
C GLY A 159 -9.37 -16.88 -4.22
N GLY A 160 -9.17 -15.82 -3.43
CA GLY A 160 -10.22 -14.87 -3.05
C GLY A 160 -11.13 -15.39 -1.93
N LEU A 161 -12.11 -14.56 -1.56
CA LEU A 161 -12.97 -14.79 -0.39
C LEU A 161 -13.96 -15.97 -0.57
N ASN A 162 -14.14 -16.48 -1.78
CA ASN A 162 -14.99 -17.63 -2.07
C ASN A 162 -14.22 -18.96 -2.18
N SER A 163 -12.94 -18.97 -1.83
CA SER A 163 -12.08 -20.14 -1.90
C SER A 163 -12.11 -20.99 -0.64
N SER A 164 -11.79 -22.29 -0.74
CA SER A 164 -11.56 -23.15 0.42
C SER A 164 -10.42 -22.62 1.30
N SER A 165 -9.37 -22.09 0.69
CA SER A 165 -8.25 -21.46 1.40
C SER A 165 -8.72 -20.31 2.31
N TYR A 166 -9.70 -19.52 1.88
CA TYR A 166 -10.29 -18.47 2.74
C TYR A 166 -10.98 -19.08 3.97
N SER A 167 -11.83 -20.09 3.79
CA SER A 167 -12.56 -20.75 4.90
C SER A 167 -11.59 -21.40 5.88
N ASP A 168 -10.54 -22.04 5.38
CA ASP A 168 -9.52 -22.66 6.20
C ASP A 168 -8.71 -21.60 6.97
N MET A 169 -8.37 -20.48 6.33
CA MET A 169 -7.68 -19.37 6.99
C MET A 169 -8.56 -18.70 8.07
N VAL A 170 -9.86 -18.50 7.83
CA VAL A 170 -10.79 -18.06 8.88
C VAL A 170 -10.72 -19.02 10.08
N SER A 171 -10.72 -20.33 9.83
CA SER A 171 -10.64 -21.34 10.88
C SER A 171 -9.34 -21.27 11.68
N VAL A 172 -8.21 -21.01 11.03
CA VAL A 172 -6.91 -20.78 11.67
C VAL A 172 -6.93 -19.53 12.54
N TRP A 173 -7.49 -18.41 12.04
CA TRP A 173 -7.62 -17.16 12.81
C TRP A 173 -8.59 -17.26 13.98
N CYS A 174 -9.56 -18.21 13.91
CA CYS A 174 -10.52 -18.52 14.99
C CYS A 174 -10.02 -19.59 15.96
N ALA A 175 -8.84 -20.17 15.77
CA ALA A 175 -8.30 -21.18 16.67
C ALA A 175 -7.94 -20.57 18.03
N ASP A 176 -8.08 -21.36 19.09
CA ASP A 176 -7.68 -20.97 20.46
C ASP A 176 -6.15 -20.77 20.52
N ASN A 177 -5.40 -21.69 19.91
CA ASN A 177 -3.97 -21.53 19.63
C ASN A 177 -3.75 -21.30 18.13
N LYS A 178 -3.67 -20.04 17.73
CA LYS A 178 -3.54 -19.64 16.32
C LYS A 178 -2.22 -20.07 15.70
N GLN A 179 -1.13 -20.07 16.48
CA GLN A 179 0.18 -20.51 16.00
C GLN A 179 0.15 -22.00 15.66
N GLU A 180 -0.30 -22.84 16.60
CA GLU A 180 -0.41 -24.28 16.39
C GLU A 180 -1.31 -24.63 15.18
N ALA A 181 -2.44 -23.93 15.04
CA ALA A 181 -3.33 -24.09 13.90
C ALA A 181 -2.65 -23.66 12.57
N MET A 182 -1.86 -22.58 12.58
CA MET A 182 -1.08 -22.13 11.44
C MET A 182 0.03 -23.14 11.10
N ASP A 183 0.76 -23.63 12.08
CA ASP A 183 1.84 -24.62 11.91
C ASP A 183 1.29 -25.90 11.27
N ASN A 184 0.17 -26.41 11.77
CA ASN A 184 -0.53 -27.56 11.19
C ASN A 184 -0.98 -27.30 9.77
N ALA A 185 -1.62 -26.15 9.49
CA ALA A 185 -2.08 -25.80 8.16
C ALA A 185 -0.93 -25.65 7.15
N LYS A 186 0.19 -25.05 7.56
CA LYS A 186 1.40 -24.91 6.74
C LYS A 186 2.10 -26.24 6.48
N ALA A 187 2.04 -27.15 7.44
CA ALA A 187 2.51 -28.54 7.26
C ALA A 187 1.61 -29.38 6.32
N GLY A 188 0.46 -28.84 5.90
CA GLY A 188 -0.50 -29.52 5.04
C GLY A 188 -1.50 -30.41 5.81
N GLY A 189 -1.58 -30.23 7.12
CA GLY A 189 -2.56 -30.93 7.96
C GLY A 189 -3.98 -30.36 7.77
N THR A 190 -4.96 -31.11 8.27
CA THR A 190 -6.38 -30.70 8.22
C THR A 190 -6.63 -29.60 9.22
N VAL A 191 -7.29 -28.53 8.76
CA VAL A 191 -7.73 -27.43 9.62
C VAL A 191 -9.13 -27.75 10.16
N ALA A 192 -9.27 -27.80 11.49
CA ALA A 192 -10.60 -27.98 12.10
C ALA A 192 -11.47 -26.74 11.81
N SER A 193 -12.64 -26.96 11.24
CA SER A 193 -13.55 -25.88 10.87
C SER A 193 -13.99 -25.10 12.12
N LYS A 194 -13.66 -23.82 12.16
CA LYS A 194 -14.11 -22.85 13.16
C LYS A 194 -14.59 -21.58 12.45
N ASN A 195 -15.57 -20.92 13.05
CA ASN A 195 -16.07 -19.64 12.55
C ASN A 195 -16.25 -18.68 13.72
N CYS A 196 -15.73 -17.48 13.58
CA CYS A 196 -15.84 -16.38 14.52
C CYS A 196 -15.70 -15.05 13.78
N GLU A 197 -15.85 -13.94 14.47
CA GLU A 197 -15.51 -12.64 13.91
C GLU A 197 -13.99 -12.52 13.74
N THR A 198 -13.52 -12.35 12.51
CA THR A 198 -12.09 -12.21 12.16
C THR A 198 -11.85 -11.03 11.23
N LYS A 199 -10.61 -10.62 11.11
CA LYS A 199 -10.17 -9.60 10.16
C LYS A 199 -9.59 -10.18 8.85
N VAL A 200 -9.83 -11.47 8.54
CA VAL A 200 -9.25 -12.14 7.37
C VAL A 200 -9.70 -11.50 6.05
N ALA A 201 -10.99 -11.16 5.92
CA ALA A 201 -11.51 -10.50 4.73
C ALA A 201 -10.95 -9.07 4.56
N GLU A 202 -10.87 -8.33 5.66
CA GLU A 202 -10.31 -6.96 5.68
C GLU A 202 -8.81 -6.97 5.40
N GLN A 203 -8.06 -7.95 5.93
CA GLN A 203 -6.64 -8.12 5.61
C GLN A 203 -6.43 -8.41 4.13
N TYR A 204 -7.26 -9.26 3.53
CA TYR A 204 -7.23 -9.54 2.11
C TYR A 204 -7.52 -8.28 1.27
N ALA A 205 -8.59 -7.56 1.59
CA ALA A 205 -8.95 -6.31 0.90
C ALA A 205 -7.85 -5.24 1.06
N PHE A 206 -7.28 -5.13 2.26
CA PHE A 206 -6.15 -4.23 2.50
C PHE A 206 -4.94 -4.61 1.66
N GLY A 207 -4.57 -5.90 1.62
CA GLY A 207 -3.48 -6.39 0.77
C GLY A 207 -3.67 -6.00 -0.70
N GLN A 208 -4.86 -6.21 -1.26
CA GLN A 208 -5.18 -5.78 -2.62
C GLN A 208 -5.00 -4.27 -2.81
N LYS A 209 -5.53 -3.47 -1.89
CA LYS A 209 -5.44 -2.00 -1.91
C LYS A 209 -4.00 -1.49 -1.92
N ILE A 210 -3.09 -2.14 -1.21
CA ILE A 210 -1.68 -1.73 -1.11
C ILE A 210 -0.75 -2.43 -2.13
N GLY A 211 -1.33 -3.12 -3.11
CA GLY A 211 -0.63 -3.70 -4.25
C GLY A 211 -0.08 -5.12 -4.05
N VAL A 212 -0.55 -5.85 -3.02
CA VAL A 212 -0.25 -7.28 -2.87
C VAL A 212 -0.99 -8.07 -3.95
N ASN A 213 -0.26 -8.77 -4.80
CA ASN A 213 -0.79 -9.58 -5.89
C ASN A 213 -0.35 -11.04 -5.84
N GLY A 214 0.39 -11.43 -4.81
CA GLY A 214 0.89 -12.78 -4.59
C GLY A 214 1.44 -12.96 -3.18
N THR A 215 1.71 -14.22 -2.81
CA THR A 215 2.24 -14.57 -1.48
C THR A 215 3.47 -15.47 -1.59
N PRO A 216 4.39 -15.43 -0.61
CA PRO A 216 4.42 -14.44 0.46
C PRO A 216 4.67 -13.04 -0.10
N ASN A 217 4.23 -12.01 0.63
CA ASN A 217 4.55 -10.61 0.33
C ASN A 217 4.98 -9.97 1.64
N ILE A 218 6.23 -9.52 1.71
CA ILE A 218 6.87 -9.06 2.94
C ILE A 218 6.84 -7.54 2.97
N ILE A 219 6.19 -6.96 3.95
CA ILE A 219 6.23 -5.52 4.23
C ILE A 219 7.30 -5.26 5.27
N MET A 220 8.27 -4.45 4.90
CA MET A 220 9.43 -4.05 5.67
C MET A 220 9.06 -2.94 6.68
N PRO A 221 9.90 -2.67 7.70
CA PRO A 221 9.64 -1.62 8.70
C PRO A 221 9.50 -0.20 8.13
N ASP A 222 10.09 0.08 6.98
CA ASP A 222 9.98 1.36 6.26
C ASP A 222 8.75 1.44 5.33
N GLY A 223 7.95 0.35 5.25
CA GLY A 223 6.80 0.22 4.36
C GLY A 223 7.14 -0.25 2.94
N SER A 224 8.40 -0.43 2.61
CA SER A 224 8.81 -1.06 1.36
C SER A 224 8.39 -2.53 1.30
N VAL A 225 8.39 -3.11 0.10
CA VAL A 225 7.89 -4.47 -0.13
C VAL A 225 8.94 -5.34 -0.78
N ILE A 226 9.12 -6.55 -0.24
CA ILE A 226 9.79 -7.63 -0.93
C ILE A 226 8.72 -8.62 -1.42
N PRO A 227 8.44 -8.68 -2.72
CA PRO A 227 7.48 -9.63 -3.28
C PRO A 227 8.10 -11.03 -3.36
N GLY A 228 7.43 -12.01 -2.80
CA GLY A 228 7.88 -13.39 -2.80
C GLY A 228 8.70 -13.78 -1.56
N TYR A 229 9.21 -15.00 -1.61
CA TYR A 229 10.02 -15.59 -0.56
C TYR A 229 11.43 -14.99 -0.53
N GLN A 230 11.91 -14.66 0.66
CA GLN A 230 13.28 -14.20 0.92
C GLN A 230 13.92 -15.07 1.99
N PRO A 231 15.07 -15.72 1.74
CA PRO A 231 15.77 -16.50 2.75
C PRO A 231 16.12 -15.68 4.00
N PRO A 232 16.21 -16.29 5.22
CA PRO A 232 16.41 -15.56 6.48
C PRO A 232 17.58 -14.58 6.46
N LYS A 233 18.76 -15.02 6.03
CA LYS A 233 19.98 -14.19 5.97
C LYS A 233 19.85 -13.02 4.98
N GLN A 234 19.24 -13.27 3.81
CA GLN A 234 19.04 -12.22 2.80
C GLN A 234 18.00 -11.20 3.28
N LEU A 235 16.96 -11.65 4.01
CA LEU A 235 16.00 -10.73 4.62
C LEU A 235 16.69 -9.90 5.73
N GLU A 236 17.56 -10.50 6.55
CA GLU A 236 18.33 -9.74 7.55
C GLU A 236 19.23 -8.68 6.91
N GLU A 237 19.92 -9.02 5.80
CA GLU A 237 20.74 -8.06 5.04
C GLU A 237 19.90 -6.91 4.49
N ALA A 238 18.72 -7.20 3.92
CA ALA A 238 17.80 -6.17 3.44
C ALA A 238 17.30 -5.26 4.58
N LEU A 239 16.99 -5.84 5.75
CA LEU A 239 16.56 -5.09 6.93
C LEU A 239 17.67 -4.17 7.47
N LYS A 240 18.92 -4.62 7.47
CA LYS A 240 20.08 -3.79 7.86
C LYS A 240 20.33 -2.63 6.91
N ALA A 241 19.94 -2.76 5.65
CA ALA A 241 20.17 -1.73 4.64
C ALA A 241 19.19 -0.54 4.73
N ILE A 242 18.04 -0.72 5.41
CA ILE A 242 16.98 0.31 5.51
C ILE A 242 16.89 0.95 6.90
N LEU A 243 17.65 0.48 7.89
CA LEU A 243 17.67 0.95 9.28
C LEU A 243 19.06 1.48 9.66
#